data_223a88103f81be33311c0854bf6263db
#
_entry.id   223a88103f81be33311c0854bf6263db
#
_cell.length_a   1.000
_cell.length_b   1.000
_cell.length_c   1.000
_cell.angle_alpha   90.00
_cell.angle_beta   90.00
_cell.angle_gamma   90.00
#
_symmetry.space_group_name_H-M   'P 1'
#
loop_
_entity.id
_entity.type
_entity.pdbx_description
1 polymer ?
#
loop_
_entity_poly.entity_id
_entity_poly.type
_entity_poly.pdbx_seq_one_letter_code
_entity_poly.pdbx_strand_id
1 'polypeptide(L)'
;VDIGDCRSPALRDTPRSWWPVAVVGAAVIAVCYGFARYAYGLFVPRFGETFDLDPVVVGALSAVSTVGYVVGLLVAPAGAARSARATTLVAGCSATIGLAAMAVAPDVVLFGAGILAAGAGAGLVSPGVAQLVVETVRRGARTRAQTWANTGTGAGLALTAFTPLLPLGWRPIWLGFAVVAAVVTAAAAWSLPRATTGGTATGLPDDGTRPRPALLLPLLLNAVLLGAVSAPYWTFSTSRVGEVGLSTAVATWSWCAIGLVGLAAGIAGRVVERYGLRATGLAIWTAWSAGIALLALAEPGPAGAVVSAGVFGAGFMALTGLCILWGAHLFPAAPSRGVTWAFLAMGVGQTAGSSLAGATAGMLGLGPTFALTGLLGLAAWMQLHHRFAPPALTGADQPAPAAG
;
A
#
# COMPACT_ATOMS: atom_id res chain seq x y z
N VAL A 1 31.68 -4.20 58.31
CA VAL A 1 30.59 -3.43 57.72
C VAL A 1 30.33 -4.01 56.35
N ASP A 2 29.32 -4.82 56.28
CA ASP A 2 28.90 -5.62 55.10
C ASP A 2 28.13 -4.69 54.17
N ILE A 3 28.70 -4.41 52.97
CA ILE A 3 28.05 -3.59 51.95
C ILE A 3 27.18 -4.53 51.13
N GLY A 4 25.88 -4.63 51.52
CA GLY A 4 24.90 -5.44 50.87
C GLY A 4 24.79 -5.14 49.36
N ASP A 5 24.93 -6.20 48.61
CA ASP A 5 24.80 -6.32 47.14
C ASP A 5 23.37 -5.95 46.69
N CYS A 6 23.14 -4.67 46.36
CA CYS A 6 21.91 -4.20 45.74
C CYS A 6 21.83 -4.69 44.29
N ARG A 7 21.59 -5.97 44.13
CA ARG A 7 21.15 -6.51 42.83
C ARG A 7 19.73 -6.01 42.55
N SER A 8 19.63 -4.98 41.75
CA SER A 8 18.36 -4.59 41.13
C SER A 8 17.71 -5.84 40.51
N PRO A 9 16.42 -6.10 40.80
CA PRO A 9 15.73 -7.23 40.19
C PRO A 9 15.71 -7.02 38.67
N ALA A 10 16.54 -7.77 37.98
CA ALA A 10 16.48 -7.88 36.54
C ALA A 10 15.03 -8.26 36.18
N LEU A 11 14.28 -7.30 35.66
CA LEU A 11 12.98 -7.55 35.03
C LEU A 11 13.19 -8.73 34.08
N ARG A 12 12.64 -9.88 34.44
CA ARG A 12 12.65 -11.08 33.60
C ARG A 12 11.97 -10.72 32.28
N ASP A 13 12.81 -10.31 31.31
CA ASP A 13 12.45 -10.21 29.91
C ASP A 13 12.07 -11.60 29.41
N THR A 14 10.83 -12.02 29.68
CA THR A 14 10.28 -13.15 28.94
C THR A 14 10.34 -12.79 27.47
N PRO A 15 10.94 -13.63 26.62
CA PRO A 15 11.09 -13.34 25.19
C PRO A 15 9.68 -13.28 24.57
N ARG A 16 9.08 -12.07 24.55
CA ARG A 16 7.83 -11.89 23.81
C ARG A 16 8.12 -12.21 22.36
N SER A 17 7.54 -13.30 21.91
CA SER A 17 7.64 -13.74 20.51
C SER A 17 7.13 -12.63 19.58
N TRP A 18 7.87 -12.32 18.53
CA TRP A 18 7.52 -11.27 17.54
C TRP A 18 6.35 -11.68 16.64
N TRP A 19 6.13 -12.99 16.46
CA TRP A 19 5.19 -13.51 15.49
C TRP A 19 3.70 -13.20 15.78
N PRO A 20 3.19 -13.14 17.05
CA PRO A 20 1.79 -12.81 17.27
C PRO A 20 1.43 -11.41 16.77
N VAL A 21 2.32 -10.44 17.02
CA VAL A 21 2.13 -9.05 16.55
C VAL A 21 2.22 -8.99 15.02
N ALA A 22 3.12 -9.76 14.42
CA ALA A 22 3.26 -9.82 12.97
C ALA A 22 2.02 -10.44 12.30
N VAL A 23 1.49 -11.54 12.84
CA VAL A 23 0.29 -12.22 12.30
C VAL A 23 -0.95 -11.34 12.44
N VAL A 24 -1.16 -10.76 13.62
CA VAL A 24 -2.31 -9.84 13.84
C VAL A 24 -2.16 -8.60 12.96
N GLY A 25 -0.97 -8.03 12.88
CA GLY A 25 -0.68 -6.92 11.98
C GLY A 25 -0.97 -7.26 10.52
N ALA A 26 -0.55 -8.46 10.06
CA ALA A 26 -0.84 -8.94 8.70
C ALA A 26 -2.36 -9.09 8.46
N ALA A 27 -3.09 -9.63 9.42
CA ALA A 27 -4.54 -9.79 9.30
C ALA A 27 -5.26 -8.44 9.20
N VAL A 28 -4.90 -7.45 10.06
CA VAL A 28 -5.50 -6.11 9.99
C VAL A 28 -5.09 -5.38 8.69
N ILE A 29 -3.84 -5.52 8.24
CA ILE A 29 -3.39 -4.99 6.95
C ILE A 29 -4.15 -5.64 5.80
N ALA A 30 -4.39 -6.96 5.83
CA ALA A 30 -5.14 -7.68 4.80
C ALA A 30 -6.56 -7.15 4.64
N VAL A 31 -7.28 -6.91 5.74
CA VAL A 31 -8.64 -6.36 5.67
C VAL A 31 -8.66 -4.89 5.26
N CYS A 32 -7.73 -4.06 5.73
CA CYS A 32 -7.70 -2.64 5.39
C CYS A 32 -7.24 -2.39 3.94
N TYR A 33 -6.22 -3.09 3.46
CA TYR A 33 -5.71 -2.92 2.09
C TYR A 33 -6.39 -3.87 1.10
N GLY A 34 -6.41 -5.17 1.39
CA GLY A 34 -6.92 -6.16 0.46
C GLY A 34 -8.43 -6.03 0.25
N PHE A 35 -9.20 -6.07 1.34
CA PHE A 35 -10.67 -6.09 1.28
C PHE A 35 -11.24 -4.68 1.10
N ALA A 36 -10.84 -3.73 1.96
CA ALA A 36 -11.49 -2.44 2.03
C ALA A 36 -11.04 -1.46 0.93
N ARG A 37 -9.78 -1.54 0.49
CA ARG A 37 -9.24 -0.60 -0.49
C ARG A 37 -9.15 -1.18 -1.90
N TYR A 38 -8.41 -2.29 -2.05
CA TYR A 38 -8.09 -2.78 -3.39
C TYR A 38 -9.19 -3.64 -4.01
N ALA A 39 -10.00 -4.38 -3.23
CA ALA A 39 -11.12 -5.15 -3.79
C ALA A 39 -12.11 -4.31 -4.57
N TYR A 40 -12.17 -2.98 -4.37
CA TYR A 40 -12.99 -2.06 -5.15
C TYR A 40 -12.83 -2.28 -6.66
N GLY A 41 -11.60 -2.26 -7.18
CA GLY A 41 -11.34 -2.42 -8.61
C GLY A 41 -11.77 -3.77 -9.19
N LEU A 42 -11.76 -4.81 -8.36
CA LEU A 42 -12.23 -6.15 -8.76
C LEU A 42 -13.74 -6.19 -9.01
N PHE A 43 -14.52 -5.34 -8.31
CA PHE A 43 -15.98 -5.32 -8.37
C PHE A 43 -16.54 -4.14 -9.17
N VAL A 44 -15.73 -3.28 -9.75
CA VAL A 44 -16.17 -2.12 -10.55
C VAL A 44 -17.22 -2.48 -11.60
N PRO A 45 -17.10 -3.57 -12.39
CA PRO A 45 -18.16 -3.91 -13.35
C PRO A 45 -19.53 -4.11 -12.69
N ARG A 46 -19.59 -4.80 -11.54
CA ARG A 46 -20.84 -5.06 -10.81
C ARG A 46 -21.42 -3.81 -10.14
N PHE A 47 -20.55 -2.89 -9.72
CA PHE A 47 -21.02 -1.59 -9.21
C PHE A 47 -21.58 -0.73 -10.32
N GLY A 48 -20.93 -0.73 -11.51
CA GLY A 48 -21.39 -0.06 -12.70
C GLY A 48 -22.82 -0.51 -13.10
N GLU A 49 -23.05 -1.82 -13.11
CA GLU A 49 -24.38 -2.39 -13.39
C GLU A 49 -25.43 -2.01 -12.33
N THR A 50 -25.03 -1.93 -11.05
CA THR A 50 -25.98 -1.68 -9.95
C THR A 50 -26.40 -0.22 -9.83
N PHE A 51 -25.46 0.71 -10.04
CA PHE A 51 -25.64 2.14 -9.83
C PHE A 51 -25.63 2.94 -11.14
N ASP A 52 -25.58 2.28 -12.29
CA ASP A 52 -25.46 2.90 -13.63
C ASP A 52 -24.28 3.90 -13.69
N LEU A 53 -23.09 3.42 -13.30
CA LEU A 53 -21.90 4.27 -13.18
C LEU A 53 -21.17 4.40 -14.51
N ASP A 54 -21.00 5.63 -14.96
CA ASP A 54 -20.07 5.94 -16.05
C ASP A 54 -18.59 5.88 -15.56
N PRO A 55 -17.62 5.80 -16.48
CA PRO A 55 -16.20 5.75 -16.11
C PRO A 55 -15.72 6.94 -15.29
N VAL A 56 -16.30 8.13 -15.46
CA VAL A 56 -15.94 9.35 -14.72
C VAL A 56 -16.29 9.18 -13.26
N VAL A 57 -17.52 8.70 -12.98
CA VAL A 57 -17.96 8.44 -11.60
C VAL A 57 -17.15 7.32 -10.95
N VAL A 58 -16.84 6.24 -11.69
CA VAL A 58 -15.96 5.17 -11.21
C VAL A 58 -14.59 5.70 -10.82
N GLY A 59 -13.98 6.53 -11.67
CA GLY A 59 -12.71 7.19 -11.38
C GLY A 59 -12.78 8.11 -10.17
N ALA A 60 -13.87 8.89 -10.03
CA ALA A 60 -14.12 9.75 -8.88
C ALA A 60 -14.25 8.96 -7.57
N LEU A 61 -14.98 7.86 -7.57
CA LEU A 61 -15.11 6.96 -6.40
C LEU A 61 -13.76 6.35 -6.00
N SER A 62 -12.95 5.95 -6.97
CA SER A 62 -11.58 5.48 -6.71
C SER A 62 -10.71 6.60 -6.11
N ALA A 63 -10.85 7.83 -6.58
CA ALA A 63 -10.19 9.01 -6.00
C ALA A 63 -10.66 9.26 -4.56
N VAL A 64 -11.96 9.13 -4.25
CA VAL A 64 -12.51 9.22 -2.89
C VAL A 64 -11.86 8.20 -1.95
N SER A 65 -11.66 6.95 -2.39
CA SER A 65 -10.92 5.95 -1.62
C SER A 65 -9.51 6.45 -1.24
N THR A 66 -8.83 7.06 -2.20
CA THR A 66 -7.47 7.55 -2.00
C THR A 66 -7.42 8.81 -1.15
N VAL A 67 -8.42 9.69 -1.26
CA VAL A 67 -8.58 10.83 -0.34
C VAL A 67 -8.74 10.33 1.10
N GLY A 68 -9.59 9.34 1.33
CA GLY A 68 -9.70 8.68 2.64
C GLY A 68 -8.36 8.17 3.15
N TYR A 69 -7.61 7.48 2.29
CA TYR A 69 -6.27 6.99 2.61
C TYR A 69 -5.30 8.12 3.00
N VAL A 70 -5.26 9.21 2.25
CA VAL A 70 -4.41 10.37 2.56
C VAL A 70 -4.80 10.99 3.90
N VAL A 71 -6.10 11.17 4.16
CA VAL A 71 -6.59 11.66 5.45
C VAL A 71 -6.16 10.74 6.59
N GLY A 72 -6.37 9.42 6.45
CA GLY A 72 -5.90 8.43 7.42
C GLY A 72 -4.40 8.53 7.68
N LEU A 73 -3.60 8.67 6.62
CA LEU A 73 -2.14 8.77 6.70
C LEU A 73 -1.67 10.07 7.39
N LEU A 74 -2.39 11.18 7.22
CA LEU A 74 -2.09 12.45 7.89
C LEU A 74 -2.38 12.40 9.40
N VAL A 75 -3.43 11.70 9.82
CA VAL A 75 -3.83 11.61 11.23
C VAL A 75 -3.07 10.50 11.99
N ALA A 76 -2.61 9.47 11.25
CA ALA A 76 -1.99 8.28 11.82
C ALA A 76 -0.80 8.56 12.74
N PRO A 77 0.17 9.45 12.42
CA PRO A 77 1.31 9.71 13.29
C PRO A 77 0.92 10.23 14.68
N ALA A 78 -0.05 11.17 14.72
CA ALA A 78 -0.53 11.72 16.00
C ALA A 78 -1.32 10.69 16.80
N GLY A 79 -2.10 9.84 16.12
CA GLY A 79 -2.82 8.73 16.75
C GLY A 79 -1.87 7.66 17.30
N ALA A 80 -0.92 7.20 16.47
CA ALA A 80 0.05 6.18 16.83
C ALA A 80 0.99 6.61 17.96
N ALA A 81 1.36 7.90 18.03
CA ALA A 81 2.15 8.46 19.11
C ALA A 81 1.41 8.40 20.46
N ARG A 82 0.07 8.53 20.46
CA ARG A 82 -0.76 8.40 21.67
C ARG A 82 -1.00 6.94 22.03
N SER A 83 -1.31 6.10 21.06
CA SER A 83 -1.55 4.65 21.22
C SER A 83 -1.52 3.94 19.89
N ALA A 84 -0.43 3.22 19.61
CA ALA A 84 -0.29 2.40 18.40
C ALA A 84 -1.41 1.34 18.29
N ARG A 85 -1.77 0.73 19.44
CA ARG A 85 -2.89 -0.22 19.52
C ARG A 85 -4.21 0.42 19.12
N ALA A 86 -4.56 1.56 19.71
CA ALA A 86 -5.81 2.25 19.39
C ALA A 86 -5.87 2.66 17.92
N THR A 87 -4.78 3.18 17.34
CA THR A 87 -4.71 3.55 15.93
C THR A 87 -4.93 2.34 15.02
N THR A 88 -4.34 1.19 15.35
CA THR A 88 -4.54 -0.07 14.60
C THR A 88 -6.00 -0.55 14.70
N LEU A 89 -6.63 -0.45 15.87
CA LEU A 89 -8.03 -0.83 16.03
C LEU A 89 -8.99 0.14 15.32
N VAL A 90 -8.74 1.45 15.38
CA VAL A 90 -9.51 2.46 14.64
C VAL A 90 -9.42 2.20 13.12
N ALA A 91 -8.25 1.78 12.63
CA ALA A 91 -8.10 1.39 11.22
C ALA A 91 -9.02 0.21 10.86
N GLY A 92 -9.04 -0.83 11.66
CA GLY A 92 -9.91 -1.99 11.47
C GLY A 92 -11.40 -1.64 11.58
N CYS A 93 -11.78 -0.80 12.56
CA CYS A 93 -13.15 -0.31 12.70
C CYS A 93 -13.59 0.53 11.49
N SER A 94 -12.71 1.43 11.01
CA SER A 94 -12.97 2.25 9.83
C SER A 94 -13.18 1.39 8.58
N ALA A 95 -12.33 0.37 8.38
CA ALA A 95 -12.50 -0.60 7.29
C ALA A 95 -13.82 -1.37 7.42
N THR A 96 -14.16 -1.85 8.62
CA THR A 96 -15.41 -2.58 8.89
C THR A 96 -16.64 -1.74 8.57
N ILE A 97 -16.69 -0.51 9.10
CA ILE A 97 -17.81 0.43 8.88
C ILE A 97 -17.90 0.78 7.39
N GLY A 98 -16.78 1.07 6.74
CA GLY A 98 -16.75 1.39 5.32
C GLY A 98 -17.29 0.24 4.46
N LEU A 99 -16.82 -0.99 4.69
CA LEU A 99 -17.27 -2.18 3.98
C LEU A 99 -18.77 -2.45 4.21
N ALA A 100 -19.25 -2.32 5.46
CA ALA A 100 -20.66 -2.49 5.79
C ALA A 100 -21.52 -1.41 5.12
N ALA A 101 -21.10 -0.14 5.16
CA ALA A 101 -21.82 0.95 4.50
C ALA A 101 -21.91 0.73 2.98
N MET A 102 -20.82 0.29 2.34
CA MET A 102 -20.84 -0.05 0.91
C MET A 102 -21.80 -1.20 0.63
N ALA A 103 -21.82 -2.26 1.44
CA ALA A 103 -22.67 -3.42 1.24
C ALA A 103 -24.17 -3.08 1.28
N VAL A 104 -24.58 -2.15 2.15
CA VAL A 104 -25.98 -1.77 2.34
C VAL A 104 -26.39 -0.50 1.61
N ALA A 105 -25.46 0.17 0.90
CA ALA A 105 -25.71 1.45 0.26
C ALA A 105 -26.88 1.36 -0.76
N PRO A 106 -27.94 2.18 -0.61
CA PRO A 106 -29.01 2.26 -1.58
C PRO A 106 -28.64 3.11 -2.80
N ASP A 107 -27.68 4.02 -2.64
CA ASP A 107 -27.25 4.99 -3.64
C ASP A 107 -25.73 5.19 -3.66
N VAL A 108 -25.25 5.90 -4.68
CA VAL A 108 -23.84 6.16 -4.92
C VAL A 108 -23.22 7.07 -3.84
N VAL A 109 -24.00 7.91 -3.17
CA VAL A 109 -23.50 8.86 -2.16
C VAL A 109 -23.12 8.11 -0.88
N LEU A 110 -24.00 7.25 -0.36
CA LEU A 110 -23.69 6.42 0.79
C LEU A 110 -22.59 5.40 0.44
N PHE A 111 -22.59 4.87 -0.79
CA PHE A 111 -21.52 4.01 -1.29
C PHE A 111 -20.16 4.72 -1.27
N GLY A 112 -20.11 5.97 -1.75
CA GLY A 112 -18.90 6.81 -1.71
C GLY A 112 -18.43 7.15 -0.30
N ALA A 113 -19.36 7.42 0.63
CA ALA A 113 -19.03 7.62 2.04
C ALA A 113 -18.41 6.36 2.66
N GLY A 114 -18.93 5.18 2.31
CA GLY A 114 -18.33 3.88 2.70
C GLY A 114 -16.91 3.71 2.15
N ILE A 115 -16.70 4.05 0.87
CA ILE A 115 -15.37 4.03 0.22
C ILE A 115 -14.39 4.95 0.93
N LEU A 116 -14.80 6.18 1.31
CA LEU A 116 -13.98 7.14 2.03
C LEU A 116 -13.52 6.57 3.39
N ALA A 117 -14.47 6.02 4.15
CA ALA A 117 -14.18 5.40 5.44
C ALA A 117 -13.25 4.19 5.30
N ALA A 118 -13.49 3.32 4.32
CA ALA A 118 -12.64 2.16 4.01
C ALA A 118 -11.20 2.59 3.66
N GLY A 119 -11.07 3.64 2.84
CA GLY A 119 -9.79 4.25 2.50
C GLY A 119 -9.04 4.79 3.71
N ALA A 120 -9.73 5.48 4.64
CA ALA A 120 -9.12 6.02 5.86
C ALA A 120 -8.53 4.90 6.74
N GLY A 121 -9.21 3.75 6.84
CA GLY A 121 -8.67 2.57 7.52
C GLY A 121 -7.31 2.12 6.95
N ALA A 122 -7.17 2.09 5.62
CA ALA A 122 -5.91 1.74 4.97
C ALA A 122 -4.80 2.76 5.26
N GLY A 123 -5.12 4.05 5.36
CA GLY A 123 -4.15 5.09 5.72
C GLY A 123 -3.66 5.00 7.16
N LEU A 124 -4.52 4.58 8.08
CA LEU A 124 -4.22 4.44 9.51
C LEU A 124 -3.39 3.19 9.84
N VAL A 125 -3.65 2.06 9.14
CA VAL A 125 -3.15 0.75 9.57
C VAL A 125 -1.65 0.62 9.53
N SER A 126 -0.98 1.08 8.45
CA SER A 126 0.46 0.89 8.28
C SER A 126 1.29 1.62 9.34
N PRO A 127 1.05 2.93 9.63
CA PRO A 127 1.73 3.60 10.73
C PRO A 127 1.39 3.01 12.09
N GLY A 128 0.13 2.61 12.32
CA GLY A 128 -0.31 1.98 13.56
C GLY A 128 0.43 0.67 13.84
N VAL A 129 0.49 -0.23 12.86
CA VAL A 129 1.21 -1.51 12.97
C VAL A 129 2.71 -1.30 13.10
N ALA A 130 3.30 -0.36 12.33
CA ALA A 130 4.72 -0.07 12.41
C ALA A 130 5.13 0.41 13.80
N GLN A 131 4.36 1.33 14.39
CA GLN A 131 4.61 1.80 15.75
C GLN A 131 4.40 0.69 16.78
N LEU A 132 3.37 -0.14 16.60
CA LEU A 132 3.12 -1.30 17.47
C LEU A 132 4.30 -2.28 17.47
N VAL A 133 4.90 -2.56 16.30
CA VAL A 133 6.11 -3.38 16.17
C VAL A 133 7.29 -2.73 16.92
N VAL A 134 7.46 -1.41 16.81
CA VAL A 134 8.51 -0.68 17.53
C VAL A 134 8.35 -0.80 19.05
N GLU A 135 7.11 -0.71 19.55
CA GLU A 135 6.82 -0.74 20.98
C GLU A 135 6.91 -2.14 21.60
N THR A 136 6.55 -3.18 20.83
CA THR A 136 6.35 -4.52 21.40
C THR A 136 7.38 -5.55 20.99
N VAL A 137 8.12 -5.31 19.89
CA VAL A 137 9.09 -6.25 19.34
C VAL A 137 10.53 -5.80 19.60
N ARG A 138 11.40 -6.73 20.00
CA ARG A 138 12.85 -6.48 20.19
C ARG A 138 13.48 -5.92 18.92
N ARG A 139 14.46 -5.01 19.05
CA ARG A 139 15.11 -4.33 17.92
C ARG A 139 15.57 -5.29 16.81
N GLY A 140 16.23 -6.41 17.15
CA GLY A 140 16.73 -7.38 16.18
C GLY A 140 15.66 -8.17 15.40
N ALA A 141 14.38 -8.14 15.83
CA ALA A 141 13.28 -8.82 15.16
C ALA A 141 12.28 -7.87 14.48
N ARG A 142 12.43 -6.54 14.66
CA ARG A 142 11.47 -5.54 14.15
C ARG A 142 11.31 -5.59 12.64
N THR A 143 12.41 -5.61 11.89
CA THR A 143 12.39 -5.70 10.42
C THR A 143 11.64 -6.94 9.97
N ARG A 144 11.92 -8.09 10.59
CA ARG A 144 11.24 -9.35 10.28
C ARG A 144 9.74 -9.28 10.57
N ALA A 145 9.35 -8.76 11.74
CA ALA A 145 7.95 -8.61 12.12
C ALA A 145 7.21 -7.68 11.17
N GLN A 146 7.81 -6.54 10.78
CA GLN A 146 7.22 -5.59 9.83
C GLN A 146 7.08 -6.20 8.43
N THR A 147 8.10 -6.92 7.94
CA THR A 147 8.04 -7.60 6.65
C THR A 147 6.89 -8.61 6.62
N TRP A 148 6.76 -9.43 7.66
CA TRP A 148 5.64 -10.38 7.78
C TRP A 148 4.28 -9.68 7.87
N ALA A 149 4.15 -8.62 8.65
CA ALA A 149 2.91 -7.84 8.72
C ALA A 149 2.51 -7.28 7.34
N ASN A 150 3.48 -6.78 6.56
CA ASN A 150 3.23 -6.22 5.24
C ASN A 150 2.78 -7.27 4.20
N THR A 151 3.08 -8.56 4.39
CA THR A 151 2.56 -9.62 3.50
C THR A 151 1.03 -9.69 3.51
N GLY A 152 0.39 -9.14 4.54
CA GLY A 152 -1.06 -9.01 4.65
C GLY A 152 -1.69 -8.36 3.43
N THR A 153 -1.04 -7.37 2.80
CA THR A 153 -1.57 -6.74 1.58
C THR A 153 -1.73 -7.75 0.44
N GLY A 154 -0.68 -8.51 0.13
CA GLY A 154 -0.73 -9.53 -0.93
C GLY A 154 -1.68 -10.68 -0.60
N ALA A 155 -1.70 -11.12 0.66
CA ALA A 155 -2.63 -12.16 1.13
C ALA A 155 -4.08 -11.69 1.01
N GLY A 156 -4.39 -10.46 1.40
CA GLY A 156 -5.73 -9.88 1.27
C GLY A 156 -6.18 -9.79 -0.18
N LEU A 157 -5.31 -9.35 -1.09
CA LEU A 157 -5.57 -9.33 -2.53
C LEU A 157 -5.87 -10.74 -3.07
N ALA A 158 -5.05 -11.73 -2.73
CA ALA A 158 -5.23 -13.09 -3.18
C ALA A 158 -6.53 -13.72 -2.65
N LEU A 159 -6.89 -13.46 -1.39
CA LEU A 159 -8.14 -13.95 -0.80
C LEU A 159 -9.38 -13.34 -1.46
N THR A 160 -9.36 -12.04 -1.78
CA THR A 160 -10.48 -11.37 -2.44
C THR A 160 -10.63 -11.76 -3.89
N ALA A 161 -9.55 -12.18 -4.57
CA ALA A 161 -9.53 -12.50 -5.99
C ALA A 161 -10.58 -13.54 -6.40
N PHE A 162 -10.84 -14.54 -5.55
CA PHE A 162 -11.76 -15.64 -5.84
C PHE A 162 -13.23 -15.33 -5.56
N THR A 163 -13.52 -14.24 -4.88
CA THR A 163 -14.89 -13.91 -4.44
C THR A 163 -15.87 -13.59 -5.58
N PRO A 164 -15.46 -13.02 -6.75
CA PRO A 164 -16.38 -12.86 -7.88
C PRO A 164 -16.83 -14.17 -8.53
N LEU A 165 -16.15 -15.29 -8.26
CA LEU A 165 -16.55 -16.62 -8.75
C LEU A 165 -17.68 -17.24 -7.92
N LEU A 166 -17.96 -16.69 -6.74
CA LEU A 166 -19.06 -17.16 -5.93
C LEU A 166 -20.40 -16.84 -6.61
N PRO A 167 -21.39 -17.77 -6.57
CA PRO A 167 -22.71 -17.55 -7.14
C PRO A 167 -23.56 -16.63 -6.25
N LEU A 168 -22.97 -15.50 -5.87
CA LEU A 168 -23.57 -14.51 -4.97
C LEU A 168 -23.51 -13.11 -5.61
N GLY A 169 -24.49 -12.28 -5.29
CA GLY A 169 -24.42 -10.86 -5.59
C GLY A 169 -23.26 -10.21 -4.86
N TRP A 170 -22.81 -9.05 -5.33
CA TRP A 170 -21.69 -8.36 -4.71
C TRP A 170 -21.98 -7.88 -3.27
N ARG A 171 -23.23 -7.49 -2.95
CA ARG A 171 -23.61 -7.00 -1.62
C ARG A 171 -23.38 -8.02 -0.50
N PRO A 172 -23.85 -9.30 -0.61
CA PRO A 172 -23.51 -10.34 0.37
C PRO A 172 -22.00 -10.59 0.51
N ILE A 173 -21.25 -10.52 -0.59
CA ILE A 173 -19.77 -10.68 -0.56
C ILE A 173 -19.14 -9.54 0.27
N TRP A 174 -19.55 -8.30 0.01
CA TRP A 174 -19.05 -7.13 0.74
C TRP A 174 -19.47 -7.11 2.21
N LEU A 175 -20.67 -7.61 2.53
CA LEU A 175 -21.08 -7.84 3.91
C LEU A 175 -20.19 -8.92 4.57
N GLY A 176 -19.86 -9.97 3.84
CA GLY A 176 -18.89 -10.98 4.28
C GLY A 176 -17.52 -10.37 4.57
N PHE A 177 -17.02 -9.46 3.73
CA PHE A 177 -15.79 -8.72 3.99
C PHE A 177 -15.89 -7.86 5.27
N ALA A 178 -17.01 -7.21 5.49
CA ALA A 178 -17.27 -6.43 6.71
C ALA A 178 -17.26 -7.32 7.96
N VAL A 179 -17.88 -8.49 7.90
CA VAL A 179 -17.89 -9.46 9.01
C VAL A 179 -16.47 -9.96 9.30
N VAL A 180 -15.70 -10.33 8.28
CA VAL A 180 -14.29 -10.74 8.45
C VAL A 180 -13.46 -9.61 9.05
N ALA A 181 -13.64 -8.37 8.57
CA ALA A 181 -12.95 -7.21 9.12
C ALA A 181 -13.30 -6.96 10.59
N ALA A 182 -14.58 -7.10 10.97
CA ALA A 182 -15.04 -7.01 12.36
C ALA A 182 -14.41 -8.08 13.25
N VAL A 183 -14.39 -9.34 12.80
CA VAL A 183 -13.80 -10.46 13.53
C VAL A 183 -12.29 -10.26 13.70
N VAL A 184 -11.58 -9.89 12.65
CA VAL A 184 -10.12 -9.59 12.71
C VAL A 184 -9.85 -8.42 13.66
N THR A 185 -10.66 -7.38 13.62
CA THR A 185 -10.51 -6.21 14.50
C THR A 185 -10.77 -6.58 15.96
N ALA A 186 -11.81 -7.39 16.24
CA ALA A 186 -12.09 -7.90 17.56
C ALA A 186 -10.96 -8.81 18.08
N ALA A 187 -10.46 -9.72 17.25
CA ALA A 187 -9.32 -10.56 17.58
C ALA A 187 -8.07 -9.73 17.87
N ALA A 188 -7.82 -8.68 17.10
CA ALA A 188 -6.74 -7.73 17.35
C ALA A 188 -6.95 -6.97 18.69
N ALA A 189 -8.19 -6.60 19.01
CA ALA A 189 -8.49 -5.97 20.27
C ALA A 189 -8.22 -6.85 21.50
N TRP A 190 -8.35 -8.17 21.34
CA TRP A 190 -8.06 -9.12 22.43
C TRP A 190 -6.58 -9.48 22.53
N SER A 191 -5.90 -9.67 21.39
CA SER A 191 -4.54 -10.21 21.33
C SER A 191 -3.45 -9.14 21.39
N LEU A 192 -3.72 -7.90 20.93
CA LEU A 192 -2.72 -6.85 20.96
C LEU A 192 -2.48 -6.34 22.40
N PRO A 193 -1.23 -6.17 22.81
CA PRO A 193 -0.88 -5.69 24.14
C PRO A 193 -1.51 -4.32 24.41
N ARG A 194 -2.09 -4.16 25.59
CA ARG A 194 -2.49 -2.84 26.11
C ARG A 194 -1.23 -2.05 26.39
N ALA A 195 -1.16 -0.81 25.90
CA ALA A 195 -0.01 0.05 26.16
C ALA A 195 0.23 0.16 27.67
N THR A 196 1.41 -0.19 28.13
CA THR A 196 1.90 0.31 29.40
C THR A 196 2.20 1.78 29.18
N THR A 197 1.41 2.66 29.82
CA THR A 197 1.62 4.10 29.87
C THR A 197 3.05 4.39 30.31
N GLY A 198 3.92 4.81 29.40
CA GLY A 198 5.32 5.09 29.72
C GLY A 198 6.29 5.23 28.54
N GLY A 199 5.87 4.94 27.32
CA GLY A 199 6.67 5.29 26.15
C GLY A 199 6.57 6.79 25.91
N THR A 200 7.65 7.52 26.12
CA THR A 200 7.77 8.90 25.66
C THR A 200 7.34 8.90 24.19
N ALA A 201 6.24 9.61 23.92
CA ALA A 201 5.85 9.94 22.56
C ALA A 201 7.09 10.57 21.91
N THR A 202 7.83 9.79 21.15
CA THR A 202 8.76 10.36 20.20
C THR A 202 7.87 10.98 19.14
N GLY A 203 7.35 12.17 19.45
CA GLY A 203 6.97 13.11 18.42
C GLY A 203 8.11 13.08 17.42
N LEU A 204 7.81 13.13 16.14
CA LEU A 204 8.83 13.17 15.09
C LEU A 204 9.96 14.05 15.62
N PRO A 205 11.18 13.50 15.85
CA PRO A 205 12.27 14.33 16.34
C PRO A 205 12.41 15.48 15.36
N ASP A 206 12.06 16.66 15.78
CA ASP A 206 12.35 17.87 15.02
C ASP A 206 13.83 18.19 15.30
N ASP A 207 14.70 17.41 14.66
CA ASP A 207 16.15 17.61 14.74
C ASP A 207 16.62 18.82 13.93
N GLY A 208 15.67 19.64 13.43
CA GLY A 208 15.99 20.83 12.64
C GLY A 208 16.61 20.51 11.26
N THR A 209 16.94 19.26 10.97
CA THR A 209 17.49 18.87 9.66
C THR A 209 16.36 18.75 8.64
N ARG A 210 16.06 19.86 7.98
CA ARG A 210 15.23 19.85 6.78
C ARG A 210 16.10 19.41 5.62
N PRO A 211 15.77 18.30 4.93
CA PRO A 211 16.49 17.96 3.72
C PRO A 211 16.39 19.11 2.74
N ARG A 212 17.45 19.35 1.99
CA ARG A 212 17.45 20.37 0.94
C ARG A 212 16.27 20.10 -0.01
N PRO A 213 15.41 21.08 -0.31
CA PRO A 213 14.24 20.88 -1.20
C PRO A 213 14.62 20.22 -2.52
N ALA A 214 15.81 20.51 -3.04
CA ALA A 214 16.35 19.92 -4.26
C ALA A 214 16.51 18.38 -4.19
N LEU A 215 16.69 17.80 -2.99
CA LEU A 215 16.82 16.35 -2.82
C LEU A 215 15.47 15.66 -2.55
N LEU A 216 14.52 16.38 -1.95
CA LEU A 216 13.19 15.88 -1.63
C LEU A 216 12.27 15.85 -2.86
N LEU A 217 12.33 16.90 -3.70
CA LEU A 217 11.46 17.05 -4.86
C LEU A 217 11.48 15.83 -5.80
N PRO A 218 12.63 15.24 -6.15
CA PRO A 218 12.67 14.03 -6.99
C PRO A 218 11.93 12.83 -6.39
N LEU A 219 12.08 12.60 -5.09
CA LEU A 219 11.33 11.55 -4.39
C LEU A 219 9.83 11.79 -4.48
N LEU A 220 9.38 13.02 -4.20
CA LEU A 220 7.96 13.36 -4.24
C LEU A 220 7.40 13.23 -5.66
N LEU A 221 8.10 13.71 -6.68
CA LEU A 221 7.68 13.57 -8.07
C LEU A 221 7.60 12.09 -8.49
N ASN A 222 8.61 11.29 -8.14
CA ASN A 222 8.59 9.85 -8.42
C ASN A 222 7.39 9.17 -7.73
N ALA A 223 7.09 9.53 -6.48
CA ALA A 223 5.96 8.96 -5.74
C ALA A 223 4.61 9.42 -6.32
N VAL A 224 4.45 10.70 -6.70
CA VAL A 224 3.25 11.19 -7.39
C VAL A 224 3.03 10.44 -8.70
N LEU A 225 4.08 10.27 -9.51
CA LEU A 225 4.00 9.56 -10.79
C LEU A 225 3.67 8.09 -10.59
N LEU A 226 4.29 7.42 -9.60
CA LEU A 226 3.96 6.06 -9.24
C LEU A 226 2.47 5.93 -8.87
N GLY A 227 1.96 6.87 -8.08
CA GLY A 227 0.55 6.94 -7.74
C GLY A 227 -0.33 7.13 -8.97
N ALA A 228 -0.06 8.13 -9.78
CA ALA A 228 -0.87 8.48 -10.95
C ALA A 228 -0.92 7.36 -11.99
N VAL A 229 0.23 6.74 -12.29
CA VAL A 229 0.33 5.64 -13.27
C VAL A 229 -0.28 4.34 -12.73
N SER A 230 -0.27 4.10 -11.40
CA SER A 230 -0.89 2.90 -10.83
C SER A 230 -2.42 2.97 -10.77
N ALA A 231 -2.99 4.16 -10.67
CA ALA A 231 -4.41 4.35 -10.40
C ALA A 231 -5.35 3.75 -11.46
N PRO A 232 -5.11 3.91 -12.78
CA PRO A 232 -5.96 3.30 -13.81
C PRO A 232 -6.00 1.77 -13.70
N TYR A 233 -4.87 1.15 -13.37
CA TYR A 233 -4.79 -0.30 -13.23
C TYR A 233 -5.61 -0.80 -12.04
N TRP A 234 -5.45 -0.18 -10.88
CA TRP A 234 -6.22 -0.51 -9.69
C TRP A 234 -7.73 -0.31 -9.87
N THR A 235 -8.14 0.65 -10.71
CA THR A 235 -9.54 1.00 -10.90
C THR A 235 -10.20 0.20 -12.01
N PHE A 236 -9.54 0.09 -13.17
CA PHE A 236 -10.18 -0.33 -14.41
C PHE A 236 -9.66 -1.64 -15.00
N SER A 237 -8.64 -2.30 -14.42
CA SER A 237 -8.08 -3.52 -15.02
C SER A 237 -9.11 -4.64 -15.19
N THR A 238 -10.00 -4.84 -14.20
CA THR A 238 -11.07 -5.84 -14.27
C THR A 238 -12.10 -5.48 -15.35
N SER A 239 -12.48 -4.20 -15.44
CA SER A 239 -13.40 -3.72 -16.49
C SER A 239 -12.79 -3.91 -17.87
N ARG A 240 -11.49 -3.63 -18.03
CA ARG A 240 -10.78 -3.84 -19.30
C ARG A 240 -10.72 -5.31 -19.70
N VAL A 241 -10.45 -6.21 -18.75
CA VAL A 241 -10.49 -7.66 -19.00
C VAL A 241 -11.86 -8.10 -19.51
N GLY A 242 -12.94 -7.59 -18.92
CA GLY A 242 -14.31 -7.85 -19.40
C GLY A 242 -14.61 -7.23 -20.76
N GLU A 243 -14.17 -5.98 -21.02
CA GLU A 243 -14.38 -5.26 -22.29
C GLU A 243 -13.76 -6.01 -23.50
N VAL A 244 -12.59 -6.64 -23.29
CA VAL A 244 -11.96 -7.47 -24.34
C VAL A 244 -12.50 -8.90 -24.41
N GLY A 245 -13.64 -9.18 -23.80
CA GLY A 245 -14.34 -10.46 -23.88
C GLY A 245 -13.70 -11.61 -23.07
N LEU A 246 -12.79 -11.31 -22.16
CA LEU A 246 -12.18 -12.33 -21.31
C LEU A 246 -13.10 -12.66 -20.11
N SER A 247 -13.04 -13.91 -19.66
CA SER A 247 -13.91 -14.41 -18.60
C SER A 247 -13.57 -13.84 -17.21
N THR A 248 -14.53 -13.89 -16.28
CA THR A 248 -14.34 -13.57 -14.86
C THR A 248 -13.21 -14.39 -14.23
N ALA A 249 -12.99 -15.63 -14.69
CA ALA A 249 -11.88 -16.46 -14.23
C ALA A 249 -10.52 -15.81 -14.57
N VAL A 250 -10.36 -15.22 -15.77
CA VAL A 250 -9.14 -14.50 -16.14
C VAL A 250 -8.94 -13.27 -15.26
N ALA A 251 -10.00 -12.50 -14.98
CA ALA A 251 -9.94 -11.37 -14.06
C ALA A 251 -9.51 -11.84 -12.65
N THR A 252 -10.05 -12.95 -12.16
CA THR A 252 -9.68 -13.58 -10.89
C THR A 252 -8.20 -13.93 -10.85
N TRP A 253 -7.69 -14.66 -11.85
CA TRP A 253 -6.29 -15.05 -11.91
C TRP A 253 -5.36 -13.84 -12.07
N SER A 254 -5.78 -12.82 -12.80
CA SER A 254 -5.05 -11.54 -12.92
C SER A 254 -4.93 -10.86 -11.56
N TRP A 255 -6.02 -10.77 -10.80
CA TRP A 255 -6.02 -10.18 -9.47
C TRP A 255 -5.16 -10.98 -8.47
N CYS A 256 -5.25 -12.31 -8.53
CA CYS A 256 -4.42 -13.21 -7.74
C CYS A 256 -2.92 -13.00 -8.07
N ALA A 257 -2.58 -12.85 -9.36
CA ALA A 257 -1.23 -12.60 -9.81
C ALA A 257 -0.67 -11.26 -9.27
N ILE A 258 -1.48 -10.19 -9.21
CA ILE A 258 -1.07 -8.92 -8.57
C ILE A 258 -0.58 -9.18 -7.14
N GLY A 259 -1.38 -9.92 -6.34
CA GLY A 259 -1.04 -10.20 -4.95
C GLY A 259 0.19 -11.11 -4.79
N LEU A 260 0.19 -12.24 -5.48
CA LEU A 260 1.22 -13.29 -5.31
C LEU A 260 2.57 -12.89 -5.90
N VAL A 261 2.58 -12.36 -7.15
CA VAL A 261 3.83 -11.94 -7.79
C VAL A 261 4.37 -10.66 -7.11
N GLY A 262 3.47 -9.80 -6.59
CA GLY A 262 3.86 -8.66 -5.78
C GLY A 262 4.69 -9.03 -4.53
N LEU A 263 4.49 -10.21 -3.95
CA LEU A 263 5.31 -10.69 -2.83
C LEU A 263 6.78 -10.92 -3.22
N ALA A 264 7.05 -11.25 -4.50
CA ALA A 264 8.41 -11.43 -5.01
C ALA A 264 9.20 -10.10 -5.07
N ALA A 265 8.54 -8.94 -4.95
CA ALA A 265 9.19 -7.63 -4.95
C ALA A 265 10.22 -7.45 -3.81
N GLY A 266 10.19 -8.28 -2.76
CA GLY A 266 11.23 -8.30 -1.72
C GLY A 266 12.65 -8.55 -2.24
N ILE A 267 12.80 -9.06 -3.48
CA ILE A 267 14.09 -9.25 -4.15
C ILE A 267 14.69 -7.90 -4.60
N ALA A 268 13.85 -6.87 -4.78
CA ALA A 268 14.29 -5.56 -5.31
C ALA A 268 15.44 -4.93 -4.49
N GLY A 269 15.45 -5.11 -3.18
CA GLY A 269 16.54 -4.61 -2.32
C GLY A 269 17.92 -5.18 -2.73
N ARG A 270 18.02 -6.48 -2.96
CA ARG A 270 19.24 -7.14 -3.42
C ARG A 270 19.69 -6.68 -4.82
N VAL A 271 18.72 -6.41 -5.69
CA VAL A 271 18.99 -5.88 -7.03
C VAL A 271 19.55 -4.46 -6.94
N VAL A 272 19.01 -3.64 -6.03
CA VAL A 272 19.53 -2.28 -5.75
C VAL A 272 20.96 -2.33 -5.23
N GLU A 273 21.26 -3.23 -4.29
CA GLU A 273 22.64 -3.41 -3.76
C GLU A 273 23.63 -3.77 -4.87
N ARG A 274 23.21 -4.56 -5.86
CA ARG A 274 24.08 -5.02 -6.94
C ARG A 274 24.22 -4.03 -8.11
N TYR A 275 23.13 -3.36 -8.49
CA TYR A 275 23.09 -2.55 -9.72
C TYR A 275 22.83 -1.06 -9.45
N GLY A 276 22.62 -0.70 -8.19
CA GLY A 276 22.29 0.66 -7.78
C GLY A 276 20.81 1.01 -7.97
N LEU A 277 20.36 2.00 -7.23
CA LEU A 277 18.96 2.46 -7.19
C LEU A 277 18.47 2.95 -8.55
N ARG A 278 19.33 3.66 -9.29
CA ARG A 278 18.99 4.25 -10.60
C ARG A 278 18.73 3.20 -11.67
N ALA A 279 19.67 2.26 -11.88
CA ALA A 279 19.52 1.23 -12.90
C ALA A 279 18.34 0.29 -12.59
N THR A 280 18.21 -0.09 -11.32
CA THR A 280 17.10 -0.91 -10.83
C THR A 280 15.76 -0.20 -11.03
N GLY A 281 15.65 1.06 -10.65
CA GLY A 281 14.46 1.86 -10.85
C GLY A 281 14.06 1.97 -12.33
N LEU A 282 15.04 2.22 -13.23
CA LEU A 282 14.80 2.28 -14.66
C LEU A 282 14.22 0.97 -15.20
N ALA A 283 14.85 -0.14 -14.87
CA ALA A 283 14.41 -1.45 -15.35
C ALA A 283 13.00 -1.77 -14.86
N ILE A 284 12.72 -1.50 -13.58
CA ILE A 284 11.39 -1.77 -13.00
C ILE A 284 10.33 -0.85 -13.61
N TRP A 285 10.58 0.46 -13.74
CA TRP A 285 9.65 1.40 -14.35
C TRP A 285 9.32 1.01 -15.80
N THR A 286 10.34 0.65 -16.60
CA THR A 286 10.16 0.23 -17.98
C THR A 286 9.32 -1.04 -18.09
N ALA A 287 9.67 -2.08 -17.34
CA ALA A 287 8.92 -3.32 -17.33
C ALA A 287 7.48 -3.12 -16.84
N TRP A 288 7.30 -2.32 -15.80
CA TRP A 288 5.99 -2.03 -15.21
C TRP A 288 5.08 -1.25 -16.17
N SER A 289 5.62 -0.22 -16.83
CA SER A 289 4.88 0.56 -17.84
C SER A 289 4.51 -0.30 -19.06
N ALA A 290 5.42 -1.17 -19.53
CA ALA A 290 5.12 -2.12 -20.58
C ALA A 290 4.03 -3.12 -20.17
N GLY A 291 4.07 -3.61 -18.92
CA GLY A 291 3.03 -4.47 -18.35
C GLY A 291 1.65 -3.79 -18.32
N ILE A 292 1.58 -2.50 -17.97
CA ILE A 292 0.34 -1.72 -18.02
C ILE A 292 -0.15 -1.57 -19.46
N ALA A 293 0.76 -1.20 -20.38
CA ALA A 293 0.44 -1.03 -21.80
C ALA A 293 -0.03 -2.33 -22.49
N LEU A 294 0.31 -3.49 -21.94
CA LEU A 294 -0.16 -4.77 -22.48
C LEU A 294 -1.69 -4.89 -22.43
N LEU A 295 -2.36 -4.30 -21.45
CA LEU A 295 -3.82 -4.22 -21.40
C LEU A 295 -4.43 -3.22 -22.39
N ALA A 296 -3.62 -2.37 -23.04
CA ALA A 296 -4.10 -1.50 -24.11
C ALA A 296 -4.40 -2.27 -25.39
N LEU A 297 -3.78 -3.45 -25.60
CA LEU A 297 -3.97 -4.27 -26.79
C LEU A 297 -5.45 -4.66 -26.95
N ALA A 298 -5.91 -4.71 -28.19
CA ALA A 298 -7.28 -5.14 -28.50
C ALA A 298 -7.53 -6.60 -28.08
N GLU A 299 -6.53 -7.44 -28.22
CA GLU A 299 -6.58 -8.86 -27.89
C GLU A 299 -5.35 -9.27 -27.05
N PRO A 300 -5.31 -8.92 -25.75
CA PRO A 300 -4.17 -9.31 -24.90
C PRO A 300 -4.13 -10.83 -24.63
N GLY A 301 -5.25 -11.51 -24.83
CA GLY A 301 -5.45 -12.92 -24.48
C GLY A 301 -5.42 -13.19 -22.98
N PRO A 302 -5.84 -14.40 -22.53
CA PRO A 302 -5.86 -14.75 -21.12
C PRO A 302 -4.47 -14.69 -20.46
N ALA A 303 -3.46 -15.23 -21.12
CA ALA A 303 -2.08 -15.22 -20.63
C ALA A 303 -1.52 -13.79 -20.54
N GLY A 304 -1.77 -12.96 -21.56
CA GLY A 304 -1.34 -11.56 -21.56
C GLY A 304 -1.96 -10.75 -20.41
N ALA A 305 -3.23 -10.94 -20.12
CA ALA A 305 -3.89 -10.27 -18.98
C ALA A 305 -3.25 -10.69 -17.63
N VAL A 306 -3.01 -11.97 -17.42
CA VAL A 306 -2.38 -12.48 -16.18
C VAL A 306 -0.93 -12.03 -16.06
N VAL A 307 -0.15 -12.04 -17.18
CA VAL A 307 1.23 -11.53 -17.20
C VAL A 307 1.26 -10.04 -16.89
N SER A 308 0.40 -9.24 -17.54
CA SER A 308 0.25 -7.81 -17.25
C SER A 308 0.03 -7.57 -15.75
N ALA A 309 -0.90 -8.33 -15.14
CA ALA A 309 -1.24 -8.22 -13.73
C ALA A 309 -0.07 -8.60 -12.81
N GLY A 310 0.65 -9.68 -13.11
CA GLY A 310 1.84 -10.08 -12.37
C GLY A 310 2.96 -9.04 -12.43
N VAL A 311 3.24 -8.51 -13.62
CA VAL A 311 4.23 -7.45 -13.83
C VAL A 311 3.79 -6.17 -13.11
N PHE A 312 2.50 -5.83 -13.18
CA PHE A 312 1.95 -4.70 -12.44
C PHE A 312 2.16 -4.86 -10.93
N GLY A 313 1.78 -5.99 -10.35
CA GLY A 313 1.92 -6.25 -8.91
C GLY A 313 3.38 -6.20 -8.44
N ALA A 314 4.28 -6.90 -9.14
CA ALA A 314 5.71 -6.89 -8.84
C ALA A 314 6.31 -5.48 -8.96
N GLY A 315 6.03 -4.78 -10.04
CA GLY A 315 6.54 -3.44 -10.30
C GLY A 315 6.04 -2.41 -9.29
N PHE A 316 4.73 -2.41 -8.99
CA PHE A 316 4.14 -1.50 -8.00
C PHE A 316 4.75 -1.69 -6.60
N MET A 317 4.87 -2.93 -6.14
CA MET A 317 5.46 -3.23 -4.83
C MET A 317 6.95 -2.91 -4.79
N ALA A 318 7.70 -3.21 -5.86
CA ALA A 318 9.12 -2.89 -5.94
C ALA A 318 9.38 -1.37 -5.98
N LEU A 319 8.64 -0.61 -6.80
CA LEU A 319 8.77 0.85 -6.87
C LEU A 319 8.36 1.52 -5.55
N THR A 320 7.33 1.00 -4.88
CA THR A 320 6.96 1.45 -3.52
C THR A 320 8.10 1.19 -2.53
N GLY A 321 8.73 0.01 -2.60
CA GLY A 321 9.92 -0.33 -1.82
C GLY A 321 11.09 0.62 -2.08
N LEU A 322 11.33 0.98 -3.35
CA LEU A 322 12.36 1.97 -3.72
C LEU A 322 12.07 3.35 -3.13
N CYS A 323 10.80 3.81 -3.14
CA CYS A 323 10.40 5.05 -2.49
C CYS A 323 10.67 5.04 -0.98
N ILE A 324 10.44 3.90 -0.32
CA ILE A 324 10.72 3.71 1.11
C ILE A 324 12.24 3.81 1.37
N LEU A 325 13.04 3.09 0.60
CA LEU A 325 14.51 3.13 0.72
C LEU A 325 15.05 4.53 0.47
N TRP A 326 14.61 5.20 -0.58
CA TRP A 326 15.02 6.55 -0.91
C TRP A 326 14.61 7.56 0.17
N GLY A 327 13.36 7.49 0.63
CA GLY A 327 12.86 8.33 1.72
C GLY A 327 13.65 8.16 3.01
N ALA A 328 13.98 6.92 3.38
CA ALA A 328 14.77 6.61 4.56
C ALA A 328 16.22 7.18 4.46
N HIS A 329 16.81 7.16 3.26
CA HIS A 329 18.13 7.74 3.02
C HIS A 329 18.16 9.27 3.11
N LEU A 330 17.09 9.93 2.67
CA LEU A 330 16.99 11.40 2.75
C LEU A 330 16.78 11.90 4.18
N PHE A 331 16.28 11.04 5.08
CA PHE A 331 16.00 11.36 6.48
C PHE A 331 16.66 10.34 7.43
N PRO A 332 18.01 10.28 7.51
CA PRO A 332 18.68 9.24 8.28
C PRO A 332 18.36 9.30 9.78
N ALA A 333 18.16 10.49 10.34
CA ALA A 333 17.75 10.69 11.73
C ALA A 333 16.27 10.35 12.01
N ALA A 334 15.40 10.44 10.97
CA ALA A 334 13.96 10.17 11.07
C ALA A 334 13.43 9.46 9.80
N PRO A 335 13.82 8.20 9.54
CA PRO A 335 13.47 7.49 8.30
C PRO A 335 11.96 7.41 8.02
N SER A 336 11.16 7.29 9.07
CA SER A 336 9.69 7.26 8.97
C SER A 336 9.11 8.53 8.34
N ARG A 337 9.77 9.68 8.51
CA ARG A 337 9.35 10.97 7.93
C ARG A 337 9.45 10.94 6.40
N GLY A 338 10.56 10.43 5.85
CA GLY A 338 10.73 10.29 4.40
C GLY A 338 9.72 9.32 3.79
N VAL A 339 9.46 8.21 4.46
CA VAL A 339 8.43 7.23 4.05
C VAL A 339 7.04 7.87 4.05
N THR A 340 6.69 8.63 5.08
CA THR A 340 5.38 9.32 5.15
C THR A 340 5.21 10.31 3.99
N TRP A 341 6.22 11.13 3.70
CA TRP A 341 6.17 12.05 2.56
C TRP A 341 6.00 11.32 1.23
N ALA A 342 6.71 10.20 1.03
CA ALA A 342 6.56 9.40 -0.18
C ALA A 342 5.15 8.82 -0.33
N PHE A 343 4.57 8.28 0.74
CA PHE A 343 3.21 7.74 0.69
C PHE A 343 2.13 8.81 0.52
N LEU A 344 2.28 9.99 1.13
CA LEU A 344 1.39 11.12 0.90
C LEU A 344 1.43 11.56 -0.56
N ALA A 345 2.64 11.73 -1.13
CA ALA A 345 2.82 12.09 -2.52
C ALA A 345 2.22 11.04 -3.47
N MET A 346 2.42 9.75 -3.19
CA MET A 346 1.82 8.66 -3.94
C MET A 346 0.28 8.71 -3.85
N GLY A 347 -0.29 8.98 -2.68
CA GLY A 347 -1.72 9.14 -2.49
C GLY A 347 -2.30 10.31 -3.31
N VAL A 348 -1.62 11.46 -3.32
CA VAL A 348 -2.00 12.59 -4.18
C VAL A 348 -1.98 12.19 -5.65
N GLY A 349 -0.92 11.48 -6.07
CA GLY A 349 -0.81 10.96 -7.43
C GLY A 349 -1.94 9.99 -7.78
N GLN A 350 -2.27 9.06 -6.88
CA GLN A 350 -3.38 8.11 -7.10
C GLN A 350 -4.73 8.83 -7.19
N THR A 351 -4.97 9.85 -6.37
CA THR A 351 -6.21 10.63 -6.43
C THR A 351 -6.36 11.31 -7.79
N ALA A 352 -5.33 12.02 -8.23
CA ALA A 352 -5.33 12.67 -9.54
C ALA A 352 -5.42 11.65 -10.69
N GLY A 353 -4.64 10.57 -10.60
CA GLY A 353 -4.60 9.51 -11.60
C GLY A 353 -5.93 8.78 -11.76
N SER A 354 -6.65 8.50 -10.66
CA SER A 354 -7.99 7.87 -10.72
C SER A 354 -9.01 8.78 -11.42
N SER A 355 -9.03 10.07 -11.07
CA SER A 355 -9.93 11.05 -11.69
C SER A 355 -9.63 11.24 -13.18
N LEU A 356 -8.35 11.40 -13.54
CA LEU A 356 -7.93 11.51 -14.94
C LEU A 356 -8.20 10.24 -15.74
N ALA A 357 -7.99 9.06 -15.13
CA ALA A 357 -8.30 7.79 -15.78
C ALA A 357 -9.81 7.63 -16.05
N GLY A 358 -10.66 8.05 -15.11
CA GLY A 358 -12.10 8.08 -15.32
C GLY A 358 -12.50 9.00 -16.47
N ALA A 359 -11.96 10.22 -16.52
CA ALA A 359 -12.20 11.16 -17.61
C ALA A 359 -11.71 10.64 -18.97
N THR A 360 -10.47 10.11 -19.03
CA THR A 360 -9.93 9.55 -20.30
C THR A 360 -10.69 8.30 -20.72
N ALA A 361 -11.09 7.43 -19.80
CA ALA A 361 -11.89 6.25 -20.12
C ALA A 361 -13.30 6.62 -20.63
N GLY A 362 -13.93 7.67 -20.07
CA GLY A 362 -15.19 8.19 -20.57
C GLY A 362 -15.11 8.81 -21.96
N MET A 363 -13.99 9.46 -22.31
CA MET A 363 -13.81 10.12 -23.59
C MET A 363 -13.26 9.21 -24.68
N LEU A 364 -12.31 8.34 -24.38
CA LEU A 364 -11.51 7.58 -25.34
C LEU A 364 -11.68 6.06 -25.22
N GLY A 365 -12.31 5.58 -24.14
CA GLY A 365 -12.40 4.17 -23.78
C GLY A 365 -11.21 3.66 -22.98
N LEU A 366 -11.30 2.42 -22.48
CA LEU A 366 -10.30 1.84 -21.57
C LEU A 366 -8.98 1.53 -22.28
N GLY A 367 -9.00 1.00 -23.52
CA GLY A 367 -7.78 0.66 -24.26
C GLY A 367 -6.81 1.85 -24.39
N PRO A 368 -7.23 2.99 -24.98
CA PRO A 368 -6.43 4.20 -25.02
C PRO A 368 -6.00 4.72 -23.64
N THR A 369 -6.84 4.59 -22.61
CA THR A 369 -6.50 4.98 -21.22
C THR A 369 -5.30 4.17 -20.71
N PHE A 370 -5.27 2.86 -20.94
CA PHE A 370 -4.13 2.02 -20.56
C PHE A 370 -2.88 2.33 -21.39
N ALA A 371 -3.03 2.62 -22.70
CA ALA A 371 -1.92 3.05 -23.57
C ALA A 371 -1.27 4.36 -23.07
N LEU A 372 -2.10 5.38 -22.83
CA LEU A 372 -1.63 6.68 -22.31
C LEU A 372 -0.96 6.53 -20.96
N THR A 373 -1.50 5.66 -20.08
CA THR A 373 -0.92 5.38 -18.76
C THR A 373 0.46 4.74 -18.87
N GLY A 374 0.62 3.74 -19.76
CA GLY A 374 1.92 3.11 -20.02
C GLY A 374 2.94 4.09 -20.58
N LEU A 375 2.53 4.93 -21.54
CA LEU A 375 3.37 5.99 -22.11
C LEU A 375 3.78 7.03 -21.07
N LEU A 376 2.84 7.44 -20.21
CA LEU A 376 3.14 8.36 -19.11
C LEU A 376 4.20 7.79 -18.17
N GLY A 377 4.09 6.50 -17.83
CA GLY A 377 5.08 5.82 -16.98
C GLY A 377 6.47 5.82 -17.61
N LEU A 378 6.59 5.57 -18.92
CA LEU A 378 7.85 5.63 -19.64
C LEU A 378 8.41 7.06 -19.74
N ALA A 379 7.55 8.04 -20.05
CA ALA A 379 7.96 9.44 -20.17
C ALA A 379 8.39 10.04 -18.81
N ALA A 380 7.64 9.72 -17.76
CA ALA A 380 7.94 10.16 -16.42
C ALA A 380 9.32 9.70 -15.94
N TRP A 381 9.68 8.44 -16.21
CA TRP A 381 10.99 7.92 -15.87
C TRP A 381 12.12 8.64 -16.62
N MET A 382 11.98 8.92 -17.91
CA MET A 382 13.02 9.63 -18.69
C MET A 382 13.34 11.01 -18.10
N GLN A 383 12.31 11.75 -17.61
CA GLN A 383 12.50 13.04 -16.95
C GLN A 383 13.30 12.91 -15.64
N LEU A 384 12.97 11.90 -14.83
CA LEU A 384 13.66 11.62 -13.57
C LEU A 384 15.10 11.15 -13.81
N HIS A 385 15.34 10.41 -14.89
CA HIS A 385 16.66 9.92 -15.27
C HIS A 385 17.66 11.05 -15.56
N HIS A 386 17.25 12.10 -16.26
CA HIS A 386 18.14 13.17 -16.69
C HIS A 386 18.43 14.24 -15.62
N ARG A 387 17.50 14.46 -14.71
CA ARG A 387 17.59 15.60 -13.77
C ARG A 387 17.98 15.22 -12.35
N PHE A 388 17.80 13.97 -11.94
CA PHE A 388 17.86 13.58 -10.54
C PHE A 388 18.59 12.23 -10.37
N ALA A 389 19.91 12.27 -10.32
CA ALA A 389 20.67 11.12 -9.82
C ALA A 389 20.41 10.99 -8.32
N PRO A 390 19.80 9.89 -7.83
CA PRO A 390 19.83 9.62 -6.40
C PRO A 390 21.29 9.57 -5.95
N PRO A 391 21.61 10.03 -4.72
CA PRO A 391 22.96 9.90 -4.20
C PRO A 391 23.43 8.46 -4.31
N ALA A 392 24.64 8.25 -4.77
CA ALA A 392 25.20 6.91 -4.89
C ALA A 392 25.16 6.25 -3.50
N LEU A 393 24.44 5.13 -3.39
CA LEU A 393 24.47 4.26 -2.22
C LEU A 393 25.77 3.44 -2.26
N THR A 394 26.90 4.12 -2.41
CA THR A 394 28.22 3.47 -2.33
C THR A 394 28.62 3.48 -0.86
N GLY A 395 28.95 2.30 -0.34
CA GLY A 395 29.44 2.08 1.02
C GLY A 395 30.79 2.76 1.32
N ALA A 396 30.89 4.06 1.06
CA ALA A 396 32.10 4.87 1.25
C ALA A 396 32.26 5.42 2.68
N ASP A 397 31.34 5.07 3.59
CA ASP A 397 31.45 5.42 5.03
C ASP A 397 31.60 4.18 5.94
N GLN A 398 32.31 3.15 5.49
CA GLN A 398 32.88 2.22 6.46
C GLN A 398 34.14 2.90 7.07
N PRO A 399 34.17 3.18 8.38
CA PRO A 399 35.39 3.58 9.01
C PRO A 399 36.44 2.48 8.77
N ALA A 400 37.61 2.87 8.30
CA ALA A 400 38.74 1.96 8.10
C ALA A 400 38.93 1.08 9.34
N PRO A 401 39.17 -0.25 9.18
CA PRO A 401 39.47 -1.09 10.33
C PRO A 401 40.67 -0.49 11.04
N ALA A 402 40.51 -0.21 12.36
CA ALA A 402 41.60 0.25 13.20
C ALA A 402 42.77 -0.75 13.07
N ALA A 403 43.87 -0.28 12.50
CA ALA A 403 45.12 -1.02 12.50
C ALA A 403 45.58 -1.14 13.96
N GLY A 404 45.60 -2.35 14.48
CA GLY A 404 46.14 -2.73 15.77
C GLY A 404 46.83 -4.08 15.65
#